data_4700da5d747c7e9e58f125036d41f4d3
#
_entry.id   4700da5d747c7e9e58f125036d41f4d3
#
_cell.length_a   1.000
_cell.length_b   1.000
_cell.length_c   1.000
_cell.angle_alpha   90.00
_cell.angle_beta   90.00
_cell.angle_gamma   90.00
#
_symmetry.space_group_name_H-M   'P 1'
#
loop_
_entity.id
_entity.type
_entity.pdbx_description
1 polymer ?
#
loop_
_entity_poly.entity_id
_entity_poly.type
_entity_poly.pdbx_seq_one_letter_code
_entity_poly.pdbx_strand_id
1 'polypeptide(L)'
;IRKGPNKVGIIGLLQSFADLMKLVIKFKVPFFEARSWLSWVGVLLLVFLSVVYCVIYALSFSGMCCVNLMLWFLIVTSMTGYSMLSLGWGCYNKYSLMSCVRSAFGSVTFEACFMCVLIVAALVVGNYDVVGLLSNEWLLLLVMPVCYFLWLLGILCECNRTPLDYAEA
;
A
#
# COMPACT_ATOMS: atom_id res chain seq x y z
N ILE A 1 -5.82 -4.29 46.27
CA ILE A 1 -5.43 -4.67 44.90
C ILE A 1 -6.46 -4.08 43.96
N ARG A 2 -6.11 -3.01 43.25
CA ARG A 2 -7.03 -2.42 42.24
C ARG A 2 -7.03 -3.33 41.02
N LYS A 3 -8.17 -3.91 40.71
CA LYS A 3 -8.41 -4.57 39.44
C LYS A 3 -8.49 -3.49 38.34
N GLY A 4 -7.72 -3.65 37.27
CA GLY A 4 -7.84 -2.76 36.12
C GLY A 4 -9.24 -2.83 35.46
N PRO A 5 -9.52 -1.97 34.44
CA PRO A 5 -10.80 -2.00 33.75
C PRO A 5 -11.04 -3.40 33.17
N ASN A 6 -12.28 -3.89 33.30
CA ASN A 6 -12.67 -5.19 32.73
C ASN A 6 -12.55 -5.10 31.21
N LYS A 7 -11.57 -5.81 30.65
CA LYS A 7 -11.42 -5.92 29.20
C LYS A 7 -12.25 -7.11 28.71
N VAL A 8 -12.90 -6.91 27.57
CA VAL A 8 -13.70 -7.94 26.92
C VAL A 8 -12.75 -9.04 26.43
N GLY A 9 -12.95 -10.29 26.82
CA GLY A 9 -12.11 -11.43 26.45
C GLY A 9 -12.34 -11.88 24.99
N ILE A 10 -13.15 -12.91 24.80
CA ILE A 10 -13.39 -13.53 23.48
C ILE A 10 -14.02 -12.54 22.48
N ILE A 11 -15.00 -11.75 22.92
CA ILE A 11 -15.64 -10.73 22.06
C ILE A 11 -14.64 -9.62 21.68
N GLY A 12 -13.61 -9.39 22.49
CA GLY A 12 -12.54 -8.42 22.19
C GLY A 12 -11.69 -8.75 20.95
N LEU A 13 -11.73 -9.98 20.45
CA LEU A 13 -11.08 -10.34 19.19
C LEU A 13 -11.69 -9.63 17.98
N LEU A 14 -12.97 -9.32 18.04
CA LEU A 14 -13.71 -8.60 16.99
C LEU A 14 -13.75 -7.09 17.21
N GLN A 15 -13.02 -6.55 18.18
CA GLN A 15 -13.01 -5.11 18.49
C GLN A 15 -12.54 -4.26 17.31
N SER A 16 -11.53 -4.72 16.55
CA SER A 16 -11.05 -4.03 15.37
C SER A 16 -12.13 -3.88 14.28
N PHE A 17 -12.98 -4.89 14.10
CA PHE A 17 -14.12 -4.81 13.19
C PHE A 17 -15.19 -3.83 13.69
N ALA A 18 -15.48 -3.83 15.00
CA ALA A 18 -16.43 -2.91 15.57
C ALA A 18 -15.99 -1.44 15.42
N ASP A 19 -14.70 -1.18 15.61
CA ASP A 19 -14.13 0.16 15.44
C ASP A 19 -14.14 0.59 13.96
N LEU A 20 -13.82 -0.32 13.04
CA LEU A 20 -13.93 -0.07 11.60
C LEU A 20 -15.38 0.27 11.21
N MET A 21 -16.36 -0.53 11.66
CA MET A 21 -17.78 -0.27 11.36
C MET A 21 -18.25 1.07 11.91
N LYS A 22 -17.83 1.46 13.13
CA LYS A 22 -18.12 2.78 13.70
C LYS A 22 -17.57 3.92 12.85
N LEU A 23 -16.34 3.76 12.34
CA LEU A 23 -15.71 4.77 11.48
C LEU A 23 -16.41 4.91 10.12
N VAL A 24 -16.87 3.80 9.54
CA VAL A 24 -17.60 3.78 8.27
C VAL A 24 -18.98 4.41 8.41
N ILE A 25 -19.70 4.10 9.51
CA ILE A 25 -21.07 4.62 9.73
C ILE A 25 -21.08 6.11 10.10
N LYS A 26 -19.99 6.65 10.66
CA LYS A 26 -19.90 8.08 10.98
C LYS A 26 -20.08 8.90 9.71
N PHE A 27 -21.11 9.75 9.71
CA PHE A 27 -21.33 10.70 8.63
C PHE A 27 -20.18 11.71 8.56
N LYS A 28 -19.49 11.74 7.42
CA LYS A 28 -18.43 12.71 7.15
C LYS A 28 -19.00 13.79 6.25
N VAL A 29 -19.02 15.02 6.73
CA VAL A 29 -19.41 16.17 5.92
C VAL A 29 -18.21 16.56 5.06
N PRO A 30 -18.27 16.42 3.73
CA PRO A 30 -17.23 16.96 2.86
C PRO A 30 -17.29 18.48 2.92
N PHE A 31 -16.15 19.14 3.06
CA PHE A 31 -16.07 20.59 2.97
C PHE A 31 -16.47 21.05 1.57
N PHE A 32 -17.46 21.93 1.49
CA PHE A 32 -17.97 22.50 0.23
C PHE A 32 -17.06 23.60 -0.35
N GLU A 33 -15.76 23.35 -0.38
CA GLU A 33 -14.82 24.29 -0.97
C GLU A 33 -14.51 23.95 -2.44
N ALA A 34 -14.10 24.97 -3.22
CA ALA A 34 -13.94 24.86 -4.67
C ALA A 34 -12.97 23.76 -5.13
N ARG A 35 -12.04 23.30 -4.27
CA ARG A 35 -11.09 22.23 -4.57
C ARG A 35 -11.47 20.84 -4.08
N SER A 36 -12.61 20.70 -3.42
CA SER A 36 -13.07 19.38 -2.92
C SER A 36 -13.19 18.33 -4.02
N TRP A 37 -13.38 18.74 -5.28
CA TRP A 37 -13.36 17.83 -6.43
C TRP A 37 -12.01 17.10 -6.59
N LEU A 38 -10.89 17.72 -6.21
CA LEU A 38 -9.57 17.10 -6.27
C LEU A 38 -9.43 15.96 -5.27
N SER A 39 -10.00 16.09 -4.06
CA SER A 39 -10.05 15.00 -3.09
C SER A 39 -10.92 13.84 -3.57
N TRP A 40 -12.04 14.13 -4.25
CA TRP A 40 -12.88 13.11 -4.86
C TRP A 40 -12.15 12.34 -5.96
N VAL A 41 -11.42 13.04 -6.81
CA VAL A 41 -10.57 12.40 -7.83
C VAL A 41 -9.54 11.49 -7.18
N GLY A 42 -8.91 11.92 -6.08
CA GLY A 42 -7.97 11.09 -5.31
C GLY A 42 -8.59 9.80 -4.79
N VAL A 43 -9.79 9.87 -4.21
CA VAL A 43 -10.52 8.68 -3.74
C VAL A 43 -10.88 7.75 -4.90
N LEU A 44 -11.42 8.29 -5.98
CA LEU A 44 -11.77 7.48 -7.16
C LEU A 44 -10.54 6.80 -7.76
N LEU A 45 -9.40 7.50 -7.79
CA LEU A 45 -8.14 6.94 -8.27
C LEU A 45 -7.67 5.80 -7.36
N LEU A 46 -7.77 5.91 -6.03
CA LEU A 46 -7.47 4.80 -5.10
C LEU A 46 -8.36 3.58 -5.35
N VAL A 47 -9.66 3.78 -5.52
CA VAL A 47 -10.59 2.69 -5.83
C VAL A 47 -10.24 2.04 -7.16
N PHE A 48 -9.94 2.84 -8.19
CA PHE A 48 -9.52 2.33 -9.49
C PHE A 48 -8.22 1.50 -9.37
N LEU A 49 -7.22 1.99 -8.66
CA LEU A 49 -5.96 1.26 -8.44
C LEU A 49 -6.19 -0.06 -7.70
N SER A 50 -7.09 -0.10 -6.71
CA SER A 50 -7.43 -1.34 -6.00
C SER A 50 -8.04 -2.38 -6.93
N VAL A 51 -8.89 -1.97 -7.86
CA VAL A 51 -9.45 -2.86 -8.89
C VAL A 51 -8.35 -3.39 -9.83
N VAL A 52 -7.43 -2.51 -10.25
CA VAL A 52 -6.30 -2.92 -11.11
C VAL A 52 -5.41 -3.94 -10.40
N TYR A 53 -5.13 -3.78 -9.09
CA TYR A 53 -4.41 -4.79 -8.31
C TYR A 53 -5.14 -6.13 -8.30
N CYS A 54 -6.44 -6.15 -8.11
CA CYS A 54 -7.24 -7.39 -8.18
C CYS A 54 -7.15 -8.05 -9.55
N VAL A 55 -7.14 -7.27 -10.63
CA VAL A 55 -7.00 -7.80 -12.00
C VAL A 55 -5.60 -8.40 -12.21
N ILE A 56 -4.53 -7.70 -11.80
CA ILE A 56 -3.15 -8.21 -11.88
C ILE A 56 -3.04 -9.54 -11.12
N TYR A 57 -3.60 -9.59 -9.92
CA TYR A 57 -3.62 -10.82 -9.11
C TYR A 57 -4.37 -11.96 -9.80
N ALA A 58 -5.55 -11.69 -10.34
CA ALA A 58 -6.34 -12.68 -11.07
C ALA A 58 -5.61 -13.19 -12.33
N LEU A 59 -4.92 -12.31 -13.05
CA LEU A 59 -4.12 -12.68 -14.22
C LEU A 59 -2.94 -13.59 -13.86
N SER A 60 -2.30 -13.37 -12.70
CA SER A 60 -1.20 -14.21 -12.24
C SER A 60 -1.61 -15.65 -11.98
N PHE A 61 -2.88 -15.91 -11.61
CA PHE A 61 -3.41 -17.27 -11.35
C PHE A 61 -4.15 -17.88 -12.54
N SER A 62 -4.56 -17.09 -13.53
CA SER A 62 -5.36 -17.59 -14.67
C SER A 62 -4.57 -18.39 -15.69
N GLY A 63 -3.24 -18.50 -15.56
CA GLY A 63 -2.38 -19.17 -16.55
C GLY A 63 -2.30 -18.45 -17.90
N MET A 64 -2.89 -17.26 -18.03
CA MET A 64 -2.71 -16.41 -19.20
C MET A 64 -1.26 -15.94 -19.23
N CYS A 65 -0.56 -16.17 -20.34
CA CYS A 65 0.82 -15.74 -20.54
C CYS A 65 0.90 -14.21 -20.67
N CYS A 66 0.63 -13.50 -19.60
CA CYS A 66 0.86 -12.07 -19.54
C CYS A 66 2.32 -11.81 -19.15
N VAL A 67 3.14 -11.61 -20.15
CA VAL A 67 4.55 -11.29 -20.00
C VAL A 67 4.67 -9.97 -19.22
N ASN A 68 5.59 -9.91 -18.24
CA ASN A 68 5.92 -8.70 -17.48
C ASN A 68 4.86 -8.21 -16.46
N LEU A 69 4.09 -9.10 -15.84
CA LEU A 69 3.12 -8.71 -14.78
C LEU A 69 3.76 -7.95 -13.62
N MET A 70 5.03 -8.26 -13.29
CA MET A 70 5.76 -7.54 -12.24
C MET A 70 6.02 -6.07 -12.58
N LEU A 71 6.24 -5.75 -13.85
CA LEU A 71 6.40 -4.35 -14.28
C LEU A 71 5.07 -3.59 -14.19
N TRP A 72 3.95 -4.23 -14.53
CA TRP A 72 2.62 -3.65 -14.34
C TRP A 72 2.33 -3.36 -12.87
N PHE A 73 2.71 -4.28 -11.98
CA PHE A 73 2.58 -4.06 -10.55
C PHE A 73 3.37 -2.82 -10.09
N LEU A 74 4.60 -2.62 -10.56
CA LEU A 74 5.39 -1.42 -10.26
C LEU A 74 4.73 -0.12 -10.75
N ILE A 75 4.15 -0.12 -11.95
CA ILE A 75 3.45 1.05 -12.47
C ILE A 75 2.26 1.41 -11.57
N VAL A 76 1.53 0.41 -11.10
CA VAL A 76 0.37 0.65 -10.23
C VAL A 76 0.79 1.14 -8.84
N THR A 77 1.88 0.61 -8.27
CA THR A 77 2.41 1.11 -6.98
C THR A 77 2.84 2.57 -7.06
N SER A 78 3.47 3.00 -8.15
CA SER A 78 3.88 4.40 -8.33
C SER A 78 2.70 5.37 -8.37
N MET A 79 1.55 4.94 -8.86
CA MET A 79 0.36 5.78 -8.91
C MET A 79 -0.31 5.99 -7.55
N THR A 80 -0.07 5.14 -6.56
CA THR A 80 -0.66 5.29 -5.22
C THR A 80 -0.19 6.56 -4.51
N GLY A 81 1.07 6.94 -4.65
CA GLY A 81 1.62 8.17 -4.10
C GLY A 81 0.91 9.43 -4.61
N TYR A 82 0.57 9.47 -5.90
CA TYR A 82 -0.17 10.59 -6.50
C TYR A 82 -1.61 10.69 -5.99
N SER A 83 -2.26 9.56 -5.75
CA SER A 83 -3.61 9.54 -5.19
C SER A 83 -3.64 10.14 -3.78
N MET A 84 -2.65 9.82 -2.93
CA MET A 84 -2.50 10.41 -1.59
C MET A 84 -2.23 11.90 -1.63
N LEU A 85 -1.38 12.38 -2.57
CA LEU A 85 -1.13 13.81 -2.77
C LEU A 85 -2.41 14.56 -3.18
N SER A 86 -3.20 14.02 -4.09
CA SER A 86 -4.45 14.65 -4.52
C SER A 86 -5.46 14.78 -3.38
N LEU A 87 -5.54 13.75 -2.51
CA LEU A 87 -6.35 13.80 -1.29
C LEU A 87 -5.91 14.91 -0.33
N GLY A 88 -4.61 14.97 -0.03
CA GLY A 88 -4.06 15.98 0.87
C GLY A 88 -4.24 17.40 0.36
N TRP A 89 -4.09 17.58 -0.94
CA TRP A 89 -4.27 18.90 -1.57
C TRP A 89 -5.74 19.34 -1.60
N GLY A 90 -6.66 18.39 -1.73
CA GLY A 90 -8.10 18.65 -1.75
C GLY A 90 -8.73 18.95 -0.39
N CYS A 91 -8.06 18.59 0.72
CA CYS A 91 -8.59 18.77 2.07
C CYS A 91 -8.49 20.20 2.64
N TYR A 92 -7.77 21.13 2.02
CA TYR A 92 -7.54 22.52 2.46
C TYR A 92 -6.99 22.67 3.88
N ASN A 93 -6.45 21.64 4.47
CA ASN A 93 -5.84 21.65 5.77
C ASN A 93 -4.31 21.57 5.63
N LYS A 94 -3.59 22.53 6.23
CA LYS A 94 -2.12 22.56 6.20
C LYS A 94 -1.48 21.32 6.82
N TYR A 95 -2.06 20.78 7.89
CA TYR A 95 -1.56 19.58 8.56
C TYR A 95 -1.78 18.34 7.72
N SER A 96 -2.94 18.20 7.09
CA SER A 96 -3.25 17.14 6.17
C SER A 96 -2.31 17.16 4.96
N LEU A 97 -2.04 18.33 4.39
CA LEU A 97 -1.09 18.48 3.29
C LEU A 97 0.32 18.05 3.70
N MET A 98 0.80 18.47 4.88
CA MET A 98 2.11 18.09 5.39
C MET A 98 2.25 16.57 5.56
N SER A 99 1.27 15.91 6.15
CA SER A 99 1.28 14.46 6.33
C SER A 99 1.25 13.71 4.99
N CYS A 100 0.41 14.13 4.05
CA CYS A 100 0.34 13.53 2.72
C CYS A 100 1.63 13.73 1.90
N VAL A 101 2.26 14.89 2.01
CA VAL A 101 3.55 15.14 1.34
C VAL A 101 4.64 14.25 1.93
N ARG A 102 4.70 14.08 3.26
CA ARG A 102 5.67 13.16 3.89
C ARG A 102 5.47 11.73 3.44
N SER A 103 4.23 11.23 3.47
CA SER A 103 3.94 9.86 3.04
C SER A 103 4.26 9.64 1.57
N ALA A 104 3.92 10.59 0.69
CA ALA A 104 4.21 10.50 -0.73
C ALA A 104 5.71 10.52 -1.03
N PHE A 105 6.50 11.36 -0.38
CA PHE A 105 7.96 11.32 -0.53
C PHE A 105 8.57 10.04 0.03
N GLY A 106 8.05 9.52 1.13
CA GLY A 106 8.43 8.21 1.65
C GLY A 106 8.18 7.12 0.62
N SER A 107 6.99 7.03 0.04
CA SER A 107 6.65 6.01 -0.95
C SER A 107 7.54 6.09 -2.19
N VAL A 108 7.79 7.29 -2.75
CA VAL A 108 8.66 7.47 -3.92
C VAL A 108 10.10 7.00 -3.67
N THR A 109 10.67 7.26 -2.49
CA THR A 109 12.03 6.82 -2.16
C THR A 109 12.12 5.30 -2.01
N PHE A 110 11.13 4.67 -1.38
CA PHE A 110 11.10 3.20 -1.23
C PHE A 110 10.73 2.49 -2.54
N GLU A 111 9.96 3.11 -3.40
CA GLU A 111 9.67 2.61 -4.74
C GLU A 111 10.93 2.43 -5.57
N ALA A 112 11.88 3.35 -5.51
CA ALA A 112 13.16 3.22 -6.19
C ALA A 112 13.94 1.99 -5.69
N CYS A 113 13.96 1.73 -4.36
CA CYS A 113 14.55 0.51 -3.79
C CYS A 113 13.81 -0.75 -4.26
N PHE A 114 12.48 -0.68 -4.32
CA PHE A 114 11.62 -1.77 -4.75
C PHE A 114 11.87 -2.16 -6.21
N MET A 115 12.03 -1.17 -7.09
CA MET A 115 12.45 -1.36 -8.48
C MET A 115 13.77 -2.11 -8.57
N CYS A 116 14.80 -1.71 -7.80
CA CYS A 116 16.09 -2.37 -7.80
C CYS A 116 15.98 -3.85 -7.37
N VAL A 117 15.22 -4.12 -6.31
CA VAL A 117 15.00 -5.50 -5.81
C VAL A 117 14.31 -6.35 -6.87
N LEU A 118 13.27 -5.84 -7.54
CA LEU A 118 12.57 -6.57 -8.59
C LEU A 118 13.44 -6.85 -9.81
N ILE A 119 14.24 -5.87 -10.25
CA ILE A 119 15.16 -6.07 -11.38
C ILE A 119 16.19 -7.16 -11.05
N VAL A 120 16.77 -7.13 -9.86
CA VAL A 120 17.74 -8.14 -9.42
C VAL A 120 17.09 -9.52 -9.34
N ALA A 121 15.89 -9.63 -8.77
CA ALA A 121 15.14 -10.88 -8.70
C ALA A 121 14.81 -11.42 -10.09
N ALA A 122 14.37 -10.57 -11.01
CA ALA A 122 14.07 -10.96 -12.39
C ALA A 122 15.31 -11.39 -13.17
N LEU A 123 16.48 -10.78 -12.92
CA LEU A 123 17.74 -11.19 -13.52
C LEU A 123 18.17 -12.59 -13.06
N VAL A 124 17.95 -12.93 -11.79
CA VAL A 124 18.27 -14.26 -11.26
C VAL A 124 17.35 -15.33 -11.84
N VAL A 125 16.07 -15.03 -12.00
CA VAL A 125 15.07 -15.98 -12.52
C VAL A 125 15.04 -16.00 -14.06
N GLY A 126 15.47 -14.92 -14.70
CA GLY A 126 15.45 -14.74 -16.15
C GLY A 126 14.12 -14.28 -16.74
N ASN A 127 13.08 -14.09 -15.90
CA ASN A 127 11.73 -13.69 -16.33
C ASN A 127 11.14 -12.65 -15.38
N TYR A 128 10.25 -11.77 -15.91
CA TYR A 128 9.45 -10.81 -15.12
C TYR A 128 8.06 -11.35 -14.78
N ASP A 129 7.82 -12.65 -14.94
CA ASP A 129 6.55 -13.27 -14.64
C ASP A 129 6.44 -13.62 -13.15
N VAL A 130 5.28 -13.35 -12.56
CA VAL A 130 5.01 -13.67 -11.15
C VAL A 130 5.12 -15.16 -10.88
N VAL A 131 4.65 -15.99 -11.80
CA VAL A 131 4.69 -17.46 -11.68
C VAL A 131 6.12 -17.99 -11.66
N GLY A 132 6.99 -17.46 -12.51
CA GLY A 132 8.41 -17.83 -12.54
C GLY A 132 9.14 -17.45 -11.25
N LEU A 133 8.80 -16.28 -10.67
CA LEU A 133 9.36 -15.84 -9.39
C LEU A 133 8.89 -16.72 -8.22
N LEU A 134 7.61 -17.08 -8.18
CA LEU A 134 7.02 -17.93 -7.14
C LEU A 134 7.60 -19.36 -7.17
N SER A 135 7.87 -19.91 -8.34
CA SER A 135 8.46 -21.26 -8.45
C SER A 135 9.90 -21.33 -7.93
N ASN A 136 10.60 -20.20 -7.84
CA ASN A 136 12.01 -20.11 -7.44
C ASN A 136 12.22 -19.35 -6.11
N GLU A 137 11.21 -19.31 -5.24
CA GLU A 137 11.25 -18.55 -3.96
C GLU A 137 12.46 -18.86 -3.10
N TRP A 138 12.76 -20.14 -2.91
CA TRP A 138 13.87 -20.57 -2.05
C TRP A 138 15.24 -20.21 -2.63
N LEU A 139 15.36 -20.24 -3.95
CA LEU A 139 16.58 -19.84 -4.63
C LEU A 139 16.86 -18.35 -4.41
N LEU A 140 15.84 -17.51 -4.52
CA LEU A 140 15.94 -16.07 -4.30
C LEU A 140 16.34 -15.74 -2.85
N LEU A 141 15.76 -16.44 -1.88
CA LEU A 141 16.08 -16.25 -0.47
C LEU A 141 17.54 -16.62 -0.16
N LEU A 142 18.03 -17.74 -0.71
CA LEU A 142 19.39 -18.22 -0.47
C LEU A 142 20.46 -17.39 -1.18
N VAL A 143 20.19 -16.98 -2.42
CA VAL A 143 21.17 -16.24 -3.24
C VAL A 143 21.23 -14.76 -2.84
N MET A 144 20.09 -14.17 -2.47
CA MET A 144 19.98 -12.72 -2.21
C MET A 144 19.22 -12.40 -0.92
N PRO A 145 19.74 -12.79 0.28
CA PRO A 145 19.05 -12.53 1.54
C PRO A 145 18.85 -11.03 1.82
N VAL A 146 19.76 -10.18 1.36
CA VAL A 146 19.64 -8.71 1.50
C VAL A 146 18.43 -8.17 0.73
N CYS A 147 18.15 -8.68 -0.47
CA CYS A 147 16.98 -8.27 -1.24
C CYS A 147 15.67 -8.60 -0.52
N TYR A 148 15.63 -9.72 0.20
CA TYR A 148 14.48 -10.09 1.02
C TYR A 148 14.21 -9.09 2.15
N PHE A 149 15.26 -8.68 2.87
CA PHE A 149 15.11 -7.66 3.91
C PHE A 149 14.68 -6.30 3.35
N LEU A 150 15.23 -5.89 2.21
CA LEU A 150 14.82 -4.66 1.55
C LEU A 150 13.36 -4.72 1.08
N TRP A 151 12.92 -5.88 0.59
CA TRP A 151 11.53 -6.11 0.25
C TRP A 151 10.60 -5.97 1.45
N LEU A 152 10.93 -6.58 2.59
CA LEU A 152 10.16 -6.44 3.82
C LEU A 152 10.06 -4.98 4.28
N LEU A 153 11.17 -4.23 4.23
CA LEU A 153 11.16 -2.80 4.56
C LEU A 153 10.27 -2.00 3.60
N GLY A 154 10.31 -2.32 2.31
CA GLY A 154 9.44 -1.72 1.29
C GLY A 154 7.97 -1.95 1.60
N ILE A 155 7.57 -3.18 1.95
CA ILE A 155 6.19 -3.50 2.34
C ILE A 155 5.76 -2.71 3.58
N LEU A 156 6.62 -2.57 4.60
CA LEU A 156 6.30 -1.79 5.80
C LEU A 156 6.07 -0.31 5.47
N CYS A 157 6.82 0.23 4.51
CA CYS A 157 6.64 1.60 4.05
C CYS A 157 5.32 1.79 3.30
N GLU A 158 5.00 0.89 2.37
CA GLU A 158 3.73 0.94 1.61
C GLU A 158 2.51 0.78 2.52
N CYS A 159 2.61 -0.05 3.56
CA CYS A 159 1.54 -0.23 4.54
C CYS A 159 1.40 0.94 5.51
N ASN A 160 2.25 1.97 5.44
CA ASN A 160 2.28 3.09 6.39
C ASN A 160 2.21 2.61 7.85
N ARG A 161 2.98 1.58 8.19
CA ARG A 161 2.95 1.00 9.53
C ARG A 161 4.16 1.44 10.35
N THR A 162 3.98 1.53 11.65
CA THR A 162 5.07 1.85 12.58
C THR A 162 6.31 0.97 12.34
N PRO A 163 7.52 1.51 12.13
CA PRO A 163 8.01 2.87 12.41
C PRO A 163 7.87 3.89 11.26
N LEU A 164 7.31 3.52 10.11
CA LEU A 164 7.23 4.34 8.89
C LEU A 164 5.84 4.99 8.70
N ASP A 165 5.12 5.19 9.80
CA ASP A 165 3.80 5.79 9.83
C ASP A 165 3.88 7.33 9.80
N TYR A 166 4.21 7.87 8.64
CA TYR A 166 4.32 9.32 8.44
C TYR A 166 2.97 10.02 8.23
N ALA A 167 1.90 9.26 8.02
CA ALA A 167 0.58 9.81 7.77
C ALA A 167 -0.17 10.13 9.08
N GLU A 168 0.08 9.36 10.15
CA GLU A 168 -0.58 9.52 11.45
C GLU A 168 0.29 10.24 12.50
N ALA A 169 1.59 10.37 12.28
CA ALA A 169 2.56 10.95 13.22
C ALA A 169 2.60 12.49 13.23
#